data_7c38eff6efb9826e4819e675a0a96fa3
#
_entry.id   7c38eff6efb9826e4819e675a0a96fa3
#
_cell.length_a   1.000
_cell.length_b   1.000
_cell.length_c   1.000
_cell.angle_alpha   90.00
_cell.angle_beta   90.00
_cell.angle_gamma   90.00
#
_symmetry.space_group_name_H-M   'P 1'
#
loop_
_entity.id
_entity.type
_entity.pdbx_description
1 polymer ?
#
loop_
_entity_poly.entity_id
_entity_poly.type
_entity_poly.pdbx_seq_one_letter_code
_entity_poly.pdbx_strand_id
1 'polypeptide(L)'
;MASVKRDYRIVKEDHNPGRRWCFTINNYGPPDLEAVTEAFKEESIVYAICGKEVGEKGTKHLQGFIHFKGNWRFKRVRNILGGRAHIEKARGNDEQNKIYCSKEEVYLEVGSVQYQGKRNDLARAVSALEAGSSLSDVARESPEVFVRYGRGLRDYVNVRGLVKSRDFKTHVIVLVGEPGSGKSRFANEYPGTKYWKPRGQWWDGYNGEDVVILDDFYGWVPYDELLRVCDRYPLKVPVKGAFVEFVSKTVIITSNKXPEEWYDKEKIPDQSAMWRRFNEMWYCERGYPLKQYPPEWKEHETDY
;
A
#
# COMPACT_ATOMS: atom_id res chain seq x y z
N MET A 1 -5.89 30.16 43.30
CA MET A 1 -4.81 29.13 43.22
C MET A 1 -5.25 27.95 44.08
N ALA A 2 -5.75 26.89 43.46
CA ALA A 2 -6.18 25.70 44.20
C ALA A 2 -4.99 24.77 44.39
N SER A 3 -4.56 24.57 45.64
CA SER A 3 -3.50 23.62 45.97
C SER A 3 -4.04 22.20 45.80
N VAL A 4 -3.52 21.49 44.82
CA VAL A 4 -3.80 20.07 44.66
C VAL A 4 -3.10 19.30 45.77
N LYS A 5 -3.85 18.94 46.80
CA LYS A 5 -3.35 18.02 47.83
C LYS A 5 -3.12 16.66 47.16
N ARG A 6 -1.87 16.23 47.06
CA ARG A 6 -1.54 14.85 46.67
C ARG A 6 -1.98 13.89 47.77
N ASP A 7 -2.97 13.08 47.48
CA ASP A 7 -3.47 12.05 48.37
C ASP A 7 -2.45 10.89 48.40
N TYR A 8 -1.66 10.79 49.43
CA TYR A 8 -0.70 9.68 49.66
C TYR A 8 -1.44 8.41 50.07
N ARG A 9 -2.32 7.92 49.24
CA ARG A 9 -2.84 6.56 49.45
C ARG A 9 -1.68 5.58 49.23
N ILE A 10 -1.51 4.66 50.20
CA ILE A 10 -0.58 3.54 50.07
C ILE A 10 -1.00 2.77 48.82
N VAL A 11 -0.31 3.01 47.69
CA VAL A 11 -0.54 2.25 46.46
C VAL A 11 -0.04 0.83 46.75
N LYS A 12 -0.93 -0.14 46.83
CA LYS A 12 -0.54 -1.55 46.89
C LYS A 12 0.42 -1.81 45.75
N GLU A 13 1.65 -2.26 46.02
CA GLU A 13 2.64 -2.59 45.00
C GLU A 13 2.03 -3.59 44.02
N ASP A 14 1.91 -3.20 42.78
CA ASP A 14 1.39 -4.08 41.73
C ASP A 14 2.50 -5.05 41.33
N HIS A 15 2.48 -6.24 41.90
CA HIS A 15 3.47 -7.29 41.64
C HIS A 15 3.25 -8.05 40.32
N ASN A 16 2.19 -7.74 39.59
CA ASN A 16 1.96 -8.37 38.28
C ASN A 16 3.08 -8.00 37.29
N PRO A 17 3.51 -8.93 36.44
CA PRO A 17 4.53 -8.61 35.45
C PRO A 17 4.06 -7.53 34.45
N GLY A 18 4.98 -6.71 33.96
CA GLY A 18 4.70 -5.65 33.00
C GLY A 18 5.86 -5.39 32.06
N ARG A 19 5.56 -4.73 30.95
CA ARG A 19 6.59 -4.39 29.96
C ARG A 19 7.16 -3.00 30.16
N ARG A 20 6.41 -2.10 30.83
CA ARG A 20 6.77 -0.69 30.94
C ARG A 20 6.83 -0.29 32.39
N TRP A 21 7.96 0.29 32.76
CA TRP A 21 8.25 0.64 34.15
C TRP A 21 8.85 2.03 34.26
N CYS A 22 8.36 2.84 35.17
CA CYS A 22 9.00 4.08 35.58
C CYS A 22 9.83 3.84 36.83
N PHE A 23 10.91 4.58 36.99
CA PHE A 23 11.72 4.52 38.20
C PHE A 23 12.18 5.90 38.63
N THR A 24 12.38 6.05 39.97
CA THR A 24 12.94 7.26 40.54
C THR A 24 14.02 6.85 41.59
N ILE A 25 15.18 7.49 41.55
CA ILE A 25 16.24 7.29 42.50
C ILE A 25 16.58 8.65 43.12
N ASN A 26 16.15 8.86 44.38
CA ASN A 26 16.41 10.12 45.10
C ASN A 26 17.82 10.14 45.67
N ASN A 27 18.44 11.33 45.72
CA ASN A 27 19.78 11.57 46.26
C ASN A 27 20.80 10.59 45.65
N TYR A 28 20.78 10.51 44.31
CA TYR A 28 21.65 9.58 43.55
C TYR A 28 23.12 9.94 43.68
N GLY A 29 23.96 8.92 43.65
CA GLY A 29 25.42 9.03 43.63
C GLY A 29 26.01 8.20 42.48
N PRO A 30 27.36 8.16 42.40
CA PRO A 30 28.02 7.39 41.32
C PRO A 30 27.57 5.94 41.20
N PRO A 31 27.36 5.17 42.29
CA PRO A 31 26.88 3.78 42.15
C PRO A 31 25.51 3.66 41.48
N ASP A 32 24.62 4.63 41.67
CA ASP A 32 23.29 4.62 41.02
C ASP A 32 23.41 4.88 39.51
N LEU A 33 24.30 5.80 39.12
CA LEU A 33 24.57 6.10 37.72
C LEU A 33 25.14 4.88 37.02
N GLU A 34 26.08 4.16 37.67
CA GLU A 34 26.65 2.92 37.16
C GLU A 34 25.57 1.84 37.00
N ALA A 35 24.70 1.68 38.01
CA ALA A 35 23.61 0.70 37.98
C ALA A 35 22.65 0.96 36.80
N VAL A 36 22.27 2.23 36.57
CA VAL A 36 21.39 2.62 35.46
C VAL A 36 22.09 2.35 34.11
N THR A 37 23.39 2.70 34.00
CA THR A 37 24.17 2.49 32.79
C THR A 37 24.25 0.99 32.47
N GLU A 38 24.48 0.16 33.46
CA GLU A 38 24.55 -1.30 33.28
C GLU A 38 23.16 -1.88 32.92
N ALA A 39 22.11 -1.42 33.63
CA ALA A 39 20.74 -1.85 33.37
C ALA A 39 20.31 -1.56 31.93
N PHE A 40 20.76 -0.45 31.35
CA PHE A 40 20.37 -0.03 29.99
C PHE A 40 21.08 -0.84 28.88
N LYS A 41 22.04 -1.71 29.23
CA LYS A 41 22.66 -2.67 28.29
C LYS A 41 21.83 -3.95 28.11
N GLU A 42 20.75 -4.12 28.92
CA GLU A 42 19.91 -5.33 28.86
C GLU A 42 19.29 -5.49 27.47
N GLU A 43 19.59 -6.60 26.80
CA GLU A 43 19.17 -6.88 25.40
C GLU A 43 17.64 -6.93 25.18
N SER A 44 16.90 -7.14 26.26
CA SER A 44 15.43 -7.16 26.19
C SER A 44 14.80 -5.78 26.21
N ILE A 45 15.60 -4.71 26.33
CA ILE A 45 15.09 -3.34 26.29
C ILE A 45 14.78 -2.94 24.84
N VAL A 46 13.57 -2.43 24.65
CA VAL A 46 13.11 -1.84 23.38
C VAL A 46 13.41 -0.34 23.36
N TYR A 47 13.20 0.30 24.52
CA TYR A 47 13.44 1.72 24.71
C TYR A 47 13.65 2.01 26.20
N ALA A 48 14.61 2.84 26.54
CA ALA A 48 14.79 3.33 27.90
C ALA A 48 15.39 4.74 27.89
N ILE A 49 15.01 5.53 28.89
CA ILE A 49 15.52 6.89 29.07
C ILE A 49 15.65 7.17 30.57
N CYS A 50 16.68 7.91 30.95
CA CYS A 50 16.93 8.38 32.31
C CYS A 50 17.34 9.83 32.24
N GLY A 51 16.64 10.69 32.98
CA GLY A 51 16.97 12.11 33.16
C GLY A 51 17.47 12.39 34.56
N LYS A 52 18.24 13.44 34.72
CA LYS A 52 18.63 14.02 36.00
C LYS A 52 17.74 15.23 36.25
N GLU A 53 17.10 15.26 37.40
CA GLU A 53 16.19 16.35 37.78
C GLU A 53 16.50 16.83 39.20
N VAL A 54 16.15 18.08 39.47
CA VAL A 54 16.24 18.65 40.81
C VAL A 54 14.82 19.03 41.27
N GLY A 55 14.35 18.39 42.31
CA GLY A 55 13.03 18.66 42.86
C GLY A 55 12.93 20.05 43.51
N GLU A 56 11.71 20.53 43.71
CA GLU A 56 11.41 21.86 44.29
C GLU A 56 12.15 22.17 45.60
N LYS A 57 12.53 21.15 46.33
CA LYS A 57 13.26 21.28 47.59
C LYS A 57 14.78 21.06 47.44
N GLY A 58 15.30 21.11 46.23
CA GLY A 58 16.70 20.92 45.93
C GLY A 58 17.18 19.46 45.93
N THR A 59 16.29 18.48 46.07
CA THR A 59 16.66 17.06 46.04
C THR A 59 16.99 16.60 44.65
N LYS A 60 18.21 16.16 44.42
CA LYS A 60 18.62 15.56 43.14
C LYS A 60 18.01 14.16 43.01
N HIS A 61 17.43 13.88 41.86
CA HIS A 61 16.91 12.54 41.60
C HIS A 61 17.09 12.14 40.11
N LEU A 62 17.18 10.84 39.89
CA LEU A 62 17.09 10.25 38.56
C LEU A 62 15.64 9.89 38.30
N GLN A 63 15.11 10.32 37.18
CA GLN A 63 13.77 9.98 36.72
C GLN A 63 13.90 9.20 35.43
N GLY A 64 13.42 7.95 35.42
CA GLY A 64 13.61 7.11 34.24
C GLY A 64 12.41 6.24 33.88
N PHE A 65 12.51 5.70 32.66
CA PHE A 65 11.50 4.84 32.05
C PHE A 65 12.18 3.71 31.28
N ILE A 66 11.64 2.50 31.36
CA ILE A 66 12.13 1.33 30.63
C ILE A 66 10.95 0.59 30.00
N HIS A 67 11.06 0.28 28.69
CA HIS A 67 10.14 -0.58 27.96
C HIS A 67 10.90 -1.84 27.51
N PHE A 68 10.48 -2.99 27.99
CA PHE A 68 11.05 -4.30 27.68
C PHE A 68 10.26 -5.01 26.55
N LYS A 69 10.92 -5.89 25.80
CA LYS A 69 10.29 -6.76 24.77
C LYS A 69 9.21 -7.67 25.37
N GLY A 70 9.41 -8.12 26.61
CA GLY A 70 8.50 -9.02 27.32
C GLY A 70 8.12 -8.51 28.69
N ASN A 71 7.29 -9.27 29.39
CA ASN A 71 6.88 -8.92 30.75
C ASN A 71 7.99 -9.20 31.78
N TRP A 72 8.30 -8.22 32.57
CA TRP A 72 9.27 -8.30 33.65
C TRP A 72 8.56 -8.16 34.99
N ARG A 73 9.04 -8.92 36.03
CA ARG A 73 8.52 -8.83 37.38
C ARG A 73 9.20 -7.68 38.13
N PHE A 74 8.47 -7.06 39.03
CA PHE A 74 8.91 -5.95 39.90
C PHE A 74 10.33 -6.17 40.48
N LYS A 75 10.57 -7.32 41.12
CA LYS A 75 11.87 -7.64 41.77
C LYS A 75 13.02 -7.61 40.74
N ARG A 76 12.79 -8.13 39.54
CA ARG A 76 13.82 -8.17 38.51
C ARG A 76 14.20 -6.76 38.03
N VAL A 77 13.19 -5.92 37.80
CA VAL A 77 13.40 -4.51 37.39
C VAL A 77 14.16 -3.76 38.49
N ARG A 78 13.73 -3.94 39.75
CA ARG A 78 14.37 -3.29 40.89
C ARG A 78 15.84 -3.70 41.05
N ASN A 79 16.12 -4.99 40.88
CA ASN A 79 17.49 -5.53 41.02
C ASN A 79 18.45 -4.96 39.99
N ILE A 80 18.05 -4.88 38.71
CA ILE A 80 18.95 -4.33 37.66
C ILE A 80 19.24 -2.84 37.91
N LEU A 81 18.35 -2.13 38.61
CA LEU A 81 18.51 -0.70 38.96
C LEU A 81 19.19 -0.50 40.32
N GLY A 82 19.97 -1.48 40.79
CA GLY A 82 20.73 -1.38 42.06
C GLY A 82 19.94 -1.57 43.31
N GLY A 83 18.68 -1.99 43.26
CA GLY A 83 17.87 -2.42 44.39
C GLY A 83 17.17 -1.33 45.20
N ARG A 84 17.59 -0.06 45.09
CA ARG A 84 17.00 1.03 45.89
C ARG A 84 16.04 1.95 45.14
N ALA A 85 15.93 1.76 43.84
CA ALA A 85 15.00 2.54 43.00
C ALA A 85 13.55 2.34 43.46
N HIS A 86 12.80 3.42 43.52
CA HIS A 86 11.35 3.36 43.58
C HIS A 86 10.88 3.05 42.14
N ILE A 87 10.10 2.02 41.96
CA ILE A 87 9.61 1.62 40.62
C ILE A 87 8.10 1.45 40.62
N GLU A 88 7.49 1.80 39.51
CA GLU A 88 6.05 1.62 39.31
C GLU A 88 5.78 1.30 37.83
N LYS A 89 4.64 0.67 37.55
CA LYS A 89 4.22 0.46 36.18
C LYS A 89 3.93 1.80 35.50
N ALA A 90 4.50 2.00 34.33
CA ALA A 90 4.25 3.22 33.55
C ALA A 90 2.80 3.28 33.08
N ARG A 91 2.16 4.41 33.24
CA ARG A 91 0.80 4.67 32.79
C ARG A 91 0.78 5.23 31.39
N GLY A 92 1.80 5.99 31.00
CA GLY A 92 1.94 6.62 29.68
C GLY A 92 2.58 5.71 28.65
N ASN A 93 2.50 6.12 27.38
CA ASN A 93 3.25 5.49 26.29
C ASN A 93 4.71 5.94 26.31
N ASP A 94 5.54 5.36 25.41
CA ASP A 94 6.98 5.65 25.39
C ASP A 94 7.27 7.15 25.14
N GLU A 95 6.50 7.78 24.26
CA GLU A 95 6.67 9.19 23.90
C GLU A 95 6.35 10.11 25.09
N GLN A 96 5.25 9.83 25.79
CA GLN A 96 4.87 10.59 26.99
C GLN A 96 5.93 10.47 28.08
N ASN A 97 6.46 9.26 28.28
CA ASN A 97 7.52 9.02 29.26
C ASN A 97 8.85 9.63 28.84
N LYS A 98 9.16 9.64 27.54
CA LYS A 98 10.33 10.35 27.00
C LYS A 98 10.25 11.84 27.35
N ILE A 99 9.13 12.49 27.03
CA ILE A 99 8.92 13.92 27.32
C ILE A 99 9.07 14.17 28.83
N TYR A 100 8.50 13.29 29.64
CA TYR A 100 8.54 13.42 31.11
C TYR A 100 9.97 13.32 31.66
N CYS A 101 10.76 12.36 31.16
CA CYS A 101 12.13 12.10 31.68
C CYS A 101 13.19 13.04 31.06
N SER A 102 12.82 13.83 30.04
CA SER A 102 13.73 14.77 29.37
C SER A 102 13.48 16.24 29.72
N LYS A 103 12.76 16.50 30.81
CA LYS A 103 12.42 17.89 31.25
C LYS A 103 13.62 18.75 31.58
N GLU A 104 14.67 18.17 32.15
CA GLU A 104 15.91 18.84 32.49
C GLU A 104 17.06 18.23 31.68
N GLU A 105 17.99 17.52 32.33
CA GLU A 105 19.15 16.90 31.64
C GLU A 105 18.89 15.44 31.36
N VAL A 106 18.98 15.03 30.08
CA VAL A 106 18.96 13.59 29.73
C VAL A 106 20.34 13.01 30.06
N TYR A 107 20.37 12.03 30.94
CA TYR A 107 21.59 11.33 31.31
C TYR A 107 21.93 10.21 30.36
N LEU A 108 20.92 9.38 29.98
CA LEU A 108 21.14 8.24 29.11
C LEU A 108 19.83 7.89 28.39
N GLU A 109 19.93 7.59 27.09
CA GLU A 109 18.79 7.13 26.30
C GLU A 109 19.26 6.01 25.37
N VAL A 110 18.49 4.90 25.29
CA VAL A 110 18.80 3.74 24.44
C VAL A 110 17.54 3.23 23.74
N GLY A 111 17.72 2.64 22.57
CA GLY A 111 16.63 2.05 21.78
C GLY A 111 15.78 3.08 21.07
N SER A 112 14.55 2.72 20.71
CA SER A 112 13.64 3.58 19.93
C SER A 112 12.24 3.61 20.52
N VAL A 113 11.66 4.80 20.62
CA VAL A 113 10.28 5.02 21.08
C VAL A 113 9.32 4.16 20.23
N GLN A 114 8.47 3.40 20.91
CA GLN A 114 7.43 2.60 20.25
C GLN A 114 6.10 3.35 20.33
N TYR A 115 5.57 3.71 19.18
CA TYR A 115 4.30 4.41 19.09
C TYR A 115 3.15 3.41 19.19
N GLN A 116 2.45 3.38 20.29
CA GLN A 116 1.25 2.56 20.45
C GLN A 116 0.17 3.05 19.48
N GLY A 117 -0.38 2.12 18.71
CA GLY A 117 -1.43 2.42 17.76
C GLY A 117 -0.95 2.87 16.38
N LYS A 118 0.34 3.17 16.17
CA LYS A 118 0.91 3.38 14.85
C LYS A 118 1.25 2.03 14.24
N ARG A 119 0.52 1.68 13.21
CA ARG A 119 0.76 0.43 12.47
C ARG A 119 1.93 0.65 11.52
N ASN A 120 3.11 0.29 11.98
CA ASN A 120 4.34 0.44 11.19
C ASN A 120 4.29 -0.38 9.89
N ASP A 121 3.58 -1.50 9.91
CA ASP A 121 3.33 -2.35 8.73
C ASP A 121 2.53 -1.58 7.66
N LEU A 122 1.43 -0.95 8.05
CA LEU A 122 0.60 -0.16 7.14
C LEU A 122 1.36 1.10 6.66
N ALA A 123 2.09 1.76 7.57
CA ALA A 123 2.90 2.93 7.21
C ALA A 123 3.97 2.58 6.17
N ARG A 124 4.62 1.41 6.31
CA ARG A 124 5.61 0.93 5.33
C ARG A 124 4.96 0.64 3.97
N ALA A 125 3.78 0.03 3.96
CA ALA A 125 3.04 -0.24 2.72
C ALA A 125 2.69 1.08 2.00
N VAL A 126 2.20 2.08 2.73
CA VAL A 126 1.89 3.42 2.18
C VAL A 126 3.17 4.08 1.64
N SER A 127 4.28 4.03 2.39
CA SER A 127 5.56 4.60 1.95
C SER A 127 6.09 3.91 0.68
N ALA A 128 5.93 2.60 0.56
CA ALA A 128 6.31 1.86 -0.65
C ALA A 128 5.50 2.33 -1.87
N LEU A 129 4.19 2.50 -1.73
CA LEU A 129 3.33 3.03 -2.79
C LEU A 129 3.75 4.45 -3.21
N GLU A 130 4.05 5.31 -2.25
CA GLU A 130 4.53 6.68 -2.53
C GLU A 130 5.90 6.66 -3.22
N ALA A 131 6.72 5.64 -2.97
CA ALA A 131 8.02 5.45 -3.62
C ALA A 131 7.91 4.79 -5.01
N GLY A 132 6.68 4.43 -5.46
CA GLY A 132 6.43 3.90 -6.79
C GLY A 132 6.19 2.39 -6.87
N SER A 133 6.14 1.69 -5.75
CA SER A 133 5.75 0.27 -5.75
C SER A 133 4.28 0.12 -6.20
N SER A 134 3.99 -0.96 -6.90
CA SER A 134 2.61 -1.27 -7.30
C SER A 134 1.83 -1.90 -6.15
N LEU A 135 0.51 -1.94 -6.27
CA LEU A 135 -0.36 -2.68 -5.33
C LEU A 135 0.01 -4.18 -5.31
N SER A 136 0.46 -4.72 -6.45
CA SER A 136 0.93 -6.10 -6.56
C SER A 136 2.20 -6.32 -5.74
N ASP A 137 3.12 -5.36 -5.75
CA ASP A 137 4.36 -5.43 -4.95
C ASP A 137 4.01 -5.42 -3.46
N VAL A 138 3.12 -4.52 -3.04
CA VAL A 138 2.66 -4.46 -1.64
C VAL A 138 1.99 -5.78 -1.23
N ALA A 139 1.17 -6.38 -2.12
CA ALA A 139 0.52 -7.66 -1.85
C ALA A 139 1.55 -8.78 -1.67
N ARG A 140 2.65 -8.75 -2.43
CA ARG A 140 3.73 -9.74 -2.35
C ARG A 140 4.58 -9.56 -1.09
N GLU A 141 4.94 -8.31 -0.77
CA GLU A 141 5.88 -7.99 0.33
C GLU A 141 5.21 -7.94 1.70
N SER A 142 3.93 -7.60 1.75
CA SER A 142 3.17 -7.44 2.98
C SER A 142 1.75 -8.02 2.83
N PRO A 143 1.63 -9.35 2.64
CA PRO A 143 0.34 -9.97 2.31
C PRO A 143 -0.73 -9.75 3.38
N GLU A 144 -0.36 -9.77 4.68
CA GLU A 144 -1.34 -9.57 5.76
C GLU A 144 -1.91 -8.14 5.73
N VAL A 145 -1.08 -7.15 5.40
CA VAL A 145 -1.52 -5.76 5.24
C VAL A 145 -2.46 -5.66 4.06
N PHE A 146 -2.09 -6.29 2.94
CA PHE A 146 -2.91 -6.22 1.72
C PHE A 146 -4.25 -6.92 1.90
N VAL A 147 -4.29 -8.12 2.51
CA VAL A 147 -5.54 -8.84 2.80
C VAL A 147 -6.48 -7.99 3.66
N ARG A 148 -5.94 -7.27 4.64
CA ARG A 148 -6.74 -6.48 5.58
C ARG A 148 -7.11 -5.09 5.04
N TYR A 149 -6.21 -4.43 4.32
CA TYR A 149 -6.36 -3.01 3.93
C TYR A 149 -6.28 -2.77 2.42
N GLY A 150 -6.27 -3.81 1.59
CA GLY A 150 -6.07 -3.67 0.13
C GLY A 150 -7.07 -2.74 -0.55
N ARG A 151 -8.33 -2.73 -0.10
CA ARG A 151 -9.34 -1.79 -0.61
C ARG A 151 -8.93 -0.34 -0.31
N GLY A 152 -8.60 -0.03 0.95
CA GLY A 152 -8.14 1.30 1.35
C GLY A 152 -6.86 1.73 0.65
N LEU A 153 -5.92 0.79 0.44
CA LEU A 153 -4.68 1.07 -0.30
C LEU A 153 -4.98 1.41 -1.78
N ARG A 154 -5.93 0.71 -2.41
CA ARG A 154 -6.38 1.01 -3.78
C ARG A 154 -7.00 2.40 -3.86
N ASP A 155 -7.88 2.73 -2.92
CA ASP A 155 -8.50 4.05 -2.85
C ASP A 155 -7.44 5.13 -2.63
N TYR A 156 -6.45 4.88 -1.77
CA TYR A 156 -5.32 5.77 -1.52
C TYR A 156 -4.54 6.05 -2.82
N VAL A 157 -4.18 4.98 -3.55
CA VAL A 157 -3.46 5.08 -4.84
C VAL A 157 -4.25 5.96 -5.82
N ASN A 158 -5.56 5.77 -5.90
CA ASN A 158 -6.44 6.52 -6.81
C ASN A 158 -6.54 8.00 -6.41
N VAL A 159 -6.77 8.28 -5.13
CA VAL A 159 -6.94 9.65 -4.61
C VAL A 159 -5.61 10.42 -4.72
N ARG A 160 -4.49 9.74 -4.46
CA ARG A 160 -3.15 10.35 -4.56
C ARG A 160 -2.65 10.45 -6.01
N GLY A 161 -3.31 9.80 -6.96
CA GLY A 161 -2.86 9.78 -8.36
C GLY A 161 -1.50 9.12 -8.54
N LEU A 162 -1.21 8.05 -7.78
CA LEU A 162 0.11 7.40 -7.80
C LEU A 162 0.35 6.58 -9.08
N VAL A 163 -0.72 6.15 -9.76
CA VAL A 163 -0.60 5.55 -11.09
C VAL A 163 -0.81 6.65 -12.12
N LYS A 164 0.16 6.88 -12.97
CA LYS A 164 0.07 7.88 -14.03
C LYS A 164 -1.01 7.47 -15.02
N SER A 165 -1.84 8.41 -15.43
CA SER A 165 -2.79 8.19 -16.52
C SER A 165 -2.05 7.93 -17.83
N ARG A 166 -2.68 7.18 -18.72
CA ARG A 166 -2.18 6.93 -20.07
C ARG A 166 -1.91 8.25 -20.80
N ASP A 167 -0.74 8.38 -21.43
CA ASP A 167 -0.33 9.54 -22.26
C ASP A 167 0.16 9.10 -23.65
N PHE A 168 -0.16 7.86 -24.03
CA PHE A 168 0.22 7.23 -25.31
C PHE A 168 -1.03 6.66 -25.98
N LYS A 169 -0.97 6.53 -27.31
CA LYS A 169 -2.04 5.86 -28.05
C LYS A 169 -1.93 4.35 -27.82
N THR A 170 -3.02 3.73 -27.38
CA THR A 170 -3.09 2.28 -27.25
C THR A 170 -3.01 1.64 -28.65
N HIS A 171 -2.14 0.66 -28.82
CA HIS A 171 -1.99 -0.08 -30.06
C HIS A 171 -3.10 -1.13 -30.16
N VAL A 172 -3.89 -1.07 -31.23
CA VAL A 172 -5.08 -1.93 -31.38
C VAL A 172 -4.87 -2.93 -32.51
N ILE A 173 -4.96 -4.21 -32.19
CA ILE A 173 -4.86 -5.33 -33.16
C ILE A 173 -6.23 -6.01 -33.27
N VAL A 174 -6.77 -6.11 -34.44
CA VAL A 174 -8.05 -6.78 -34.68
C VAL A 174 -7.80 -8.06 -35.48
N LEU A 175 -8.29 -9.19 -34.99
CA LEU A 175 -8.19 -10.51 -35.63
C LEU A 175 -9.59 -11.00 -35.95
N VAL A 176 -9.91 -11.08 -37.24
CA VAL A 176 -11.23 -11.51 -37.72
C VAL A 176 -11.08 -12.86 -38.48
N GLY A 177 -12.02 -13.73 -38.34
CA GLY A 177 -12.00 -15.00 -39.08
C GLY A 177 -12.79 -16.13 -38.45
N GLU A 178 -12.74 -17.28 -39.07
CA GLU A 178 -13.51 -18.48 -38.69
C GLU A 178 -13.21 -18.99 -37.27
N PRO A 179 -14.15 -19.64 -36.63
CA PRO A 179 -13.85 -20.39 -35.42
C PRO A 179 -12.73 -21.40 -35.64
N GLY A 180 -11.79 -21.49 -34.71
CA GLY A 180 -10.66 -22.43 -34.83
C GLY A 180 -9.50 -21.98 -35.68
N SER A 181 -9.52 -20.73 -36.19
CA SER A 181 -8.44 -20.19 -37.06
C SER A 181 -7.22 -19.69 -36.25
N GLY A 182 -7.22 -19.79 -34.93
CA GLY A 182 -6.05 -19.46 -34.09
C GLY A 182 -6.02 -18.06 -33.50
N LYS A 183 -7.07 -17.25 -33.64
CA LYS A 183 -7.15 -15.87 -33.14
C LYS A 183 -6.82 -15.74 -31.65
N SER A 184 -7.51 -16.52 -30.81
CA SER A 184 -7.29 -16.48 -29.35
C SER A 184 -5.91 -17.03 -28.97
N ARG A 185 -5.37 -17.98 -29.78
CA ARG A 185 -3.99 -18.45 -29.57
C ARG A 185 -3.00 -17.31 -29.82
N PHE A 186 -3.16 -16.58 -30.93
CA PHE A 186 -2.33 -15.41 -31.23
C PHE A 186 -2.36 -14.41 -30.06
N ALA A 187 -3.57 -14.08 -29.57
CA ALA A 187 -3.73 -13.17 -28.43
C ALA A 187 -3.01 -13.69 -27.17
N ASN A 188 -3.11 -14.98 -26.93
CA ASN A 188 -2.46 -15.62 -25.76
C ASN A 188 -0.94 -15.63 -25.88
N GLU A 189 -0.40 -15.82 -27.07
CA GLU A 189 1.05 -15.89 -27.33
C GLU A 189 1.68 -14.50 -27.52
N TYR A 190 0.89 -13.44 -27.68
CA TYR A 190 1.39 -12.07 -27.85
C TYR A 190 2.24 -11.68 -26.62
N PRO A 191 3.37 -10.97 -26.79
CA PRO A 191 4.25 -10.62 -25.66
C PRO A 191 3.59 -9.73 -24.61
N GLY A 192 3.97 -9.87 -23.36
CA GLY A 192 3.52 -9.04 -22.24
C GLY A 192 2.53 -9.74 -21.31
N THR A 193 2.23 -9.08 -20.21
CA THR A 193 1.20 -9.52 -19.26
C THR A 193 -0.19 -9.30 -19.87
N LYS A 194 -1.15 -10.17 -19.57
CA LYS A 194 -2.44 -10.20 -20.26
C LYS A 194 -3.62 -10.12 -19.31
N TYR A 195 -4.58 -9.27 -19.66
CA TYR A 195 -5.89 -9.23 -19.04
C TYR A 195 -6.96 -9.62 -20.07
N TRP A 196 -7.64 -10.74 -19.82
CA TRP A 196 -8.78 -11.18 -20.61
C TRP A 196 -10.01 -10.51 -20.04
N LYS A 197 -10.52 -9.49 -20.76
CA LYS A 197 -11.66 -8.69 -20.30
C LYS A 197 -12.93 -9.56 -20.27
N PRO A 198 -13.52 -9.80 -19.08
CA PRO A 198 -14.81 -10.50 -19.01
C PRO A 198 -15.92 -9.65 -19.62
N ARG A 199 -16.98 -10.31 -20.08
CA ARG A 199 -18.15 -9.59 -20.63
C ARG A 199 -18.83 -8.77 -19.53
N GLY A 200 -19.48 -7.68 -19.93
CA GLY A 200 -20.13 -6.75 -19.02
C GLY A 200 -19.25 -5.55 -18.68
N GLN A 201 -19.77 -4.66 -17.86
CA GLN A 201 -19.15 -3.36 -17.60
C GLN A 201 -17.91 -3.40 -16.71
N TRP A 202 -17.76 -4.44 -15.87
CA TRP A 202 -16.72 -4.46 -14.83
C TRP A 202 -15.37 -4.95 -15.37
N TRP A 203 -14.31 -4.33 -14.86
CA TRP A 203 -12.92 -4.66 -15.17
C TRP A 203 -12.23 -5.33 -13.97
N ASP A 204 -12.98 -6.10 -13.19
CA ASP A 204 -12.45 -6.76 -12.00
C ASP A 204 -11.25 -7.64 -12.34
N GLY A 205 -10.18 -7.49 -11.56
CA GLY A 205 -8.93 -8.20 -11.77
C GLY A 205 -7.93 -7.48 -12.70
N TYR A 206 -8.32 -6.39 -13.32
CA TYR A 206 -7.39 -5.58 -14.12
C TYR A 206 -6.39 -4.87 -13.20
N ASN A 207 -5.11 -5.05 -13.45
CA ASN A 207 -3.99 -4.48 -12.68
C ASN A 207 -2.98 -3.74 -13.56
N GLY A 208 -3.41 -3.22 -14.72
CA GLY A 208 -2.52 -2.49 -15.63
C GLY A 208 -1.64 -3.40 -16.49
N GLU A 209 -2.16 -4.57 -16.84
CA GLU A 209 -1.47 -5.51 -17.75
C GLU A 209 -1.11 -4.84 -19.07
N ASP A 210 -0.04 -5.30 -19.71
CA ASP A 210 0.46 -4.76 -20.99
C ASP A 210 -0.58 -4.88 -22.10
N VAL A 211 -1.32 -5.99 -22.11
CA VAL A 211 -2.25 -6.37 -23.18
C VAL A 211 -3.64 -6.65 -22.59
N VAL A 212 -4.64 -5.98 -23.13
CA VAL A 212 -6.06 -6.29 -22.87
C VAL A 212 -6.60 -7.08 -24.04
N ILE A 213 -7.28 -8.19 -23.76
CA ILE A 213 -7.86 -9.06 -24.79
C ILE A 213 -9.39 -8.98 -24.70
N LEU A 214 -10.02 -8.58 -25.79
CA LEU A 214 -11.48 -8.61 -25.99
C LEU A 214 -11.78 -9.82 -26.89
N ASP A 215 -11.94 -10.98 -26.26
CA ASP A 215 -12.07 -12.24 -26.97
C ASP A 215 -13.51 -12.50 -27.43
N ASP A 216 -13.67 -13.11 -28.59
CA ASP A 216 -14.97 -13.39 -29.24
C ASP A 216 -15.86 -12.13 -29.22
N PHE A 217 -15.34 -11.06 -29.77
CA PHE A 217 -16.01 -9.75 -29.78
C PHE A 217 -17.07 -9.71 -30.90
N TYR A 218 -18.24 -9.15 -30.58
CA TYR A 218 -19.34 -8.91 -31.52
C TYR A 218 -20.13 -7.65 -31.12
N GLY A 219 -19.46 -6.67 -30.46
CA GLY A 219 -20.12 -5.42 -30.03
C GLY A 219 -20.64 -5.44 -28.60
N TRP A 220 -20.12 -6.35 -27.74
CA TRP A 220 -20.59 -6.45 -26.36
C TRP A 220 -19.99 -5.38 -25.41
N VAL A 221 -19.00 -4.61 -25.86
CA VAL A 221 -18.57 -3.36 -25.20
C VAL A 221 -19.34 -2.22 -25.87
N PRO A 222 -19.95 -1.30 -25.12
CA PRO A 222 -20.61 -0.13 -25.73
C PRO A 222 -19.65 0.64 -26.66
N TYR A 223 -20.17 1.16 -27.77
CA TYR A 223 -19.37 1.79 -28.82
C TYR A 223 -18.47 2.90 -28.28
N ASP A 224 -19.02 3.82 -27.47
CA ASP A 224 -18.26 4.93 -26.89
C ASP A 224 -17.19 4.45 -25.91
N GLU A 225 -17.43 3.34 -25.20
CA GLU A 225 -16.43 2.73 -24.32
C GLU A 225 -15.30 2.11 -25.14
N LEU A 226 -15.63 1.40 -26.23
CA LEU A 226 -14.62 0.84 -27.14
C LEU A 226 -13.72 1.95 -27.69
N LEU A 227 -14.34 3.07 -28.14
CA LEU A 227 -13.57 4.20 -28.66
C LEU A 227 -12.59 4.73 -27.61
N ARG A 228 -13.02 4.87 -26.34
CA ARG A 228 -12.16 5.37 -25.27
C ARG A 228 -11.04 4.38 -24.92
N VAL A 229 -11.35 3.10 -24.88
CA VAL A 229 -10.35 2.04 -24.60
C VAL A 229 -9.25 2.06 -25.66
N CYS A 230 -9.63 2.22 -26.93
CA CYS A 230 -8.74 2.18 -28.09
C CYS A 230 -8.07 3.53 -28.40
N ASP A 231 -8.15 4.51 -27.51
CA ASP A 231 -7.62 5.86 -27.74
C ASP A 231 -6.31 6.13 -26.98
N ARG A 232 -5.92 7.41 -26.95
CA ARG A 232 -4.71 7.91 -26.26
C ARG A 232 -4.99 8.66 -24.96
N TYR A 233 -6.22 9.09 -24.75
CA TYR A 233 -6.57 9.98 -23.66
C TYR A 233 -6.72 9.22 -22.33
N PRO A 234 -6.51 9.91 -21.19
CA PRO A 234 -6.71 9.29 -19.88
C PRO A 234 -8.06 8.59 -19.76
N LEU A 235 -8.05 7.41 -19.18
CA LEU A 235 -9.27 6.61 -19.02
C LEU A 235 -9.20 5.87 -17.69
N LYS A 236 -10.29 5.96 -16.92
CA LYS A 236 -10.49 5.12 -15.74
C LYS A 236 -11.57 4.09 -16.06
N VAL A 237 -11.31 2.85 -15.77
CA VAL A 237 -12.26 1.74 -15.97
C VAL A 237 -12.86 1.29 -14.65
N PRO A 238 -14.17 0.92 -14.64
CA PRO A 238 -14.84 0.58 -13.39
C PRO A 238 -14.50 -0.83 -12.92
N VAL A 239 -14.13 -0.93 -11.64
CA VAL A 239 -14.06 -2.20 -10.91
C VAL A 239 -15.07 -2.14 -9.77
N LYS A 240 -15.49 -3.28 -9.22
CA LYS A 240 -16.49 -3.27 -8.15
C LYS A 240 -16.00 -2.44 -6.96
N GLY A 241 -16.68 -1.33 -6.71
CA GLY A 241 -16.40 -0.42 -5.60
C GLY A 241 -15.32 0.62 -5.85
N ALA A 242 -14.79 0.73 -7.09
CA ALA A 242 -13.72 1.68 -7.40
C ALA A 242 -13.57 1.91 -8.90
N PHE A 243 -12.58 2.73 -9.25
CA PHE A 243 -12.08 2.88 -10.63
C PHE A 243 -10.57 2.67 -10.62
N VAL A 244 -10.02 2.19 -11.72
CA VAL A 244 -8.57 2.03 -11.90
C VAL A 244 -8.13 2.67 -13.21
N GLU A 245 -6.90 3.20 -13.26
CA GLU A 245 -6.34 3.79 -14.48
C GLU A 245 -6.13 2.70 -15.54
N PHE A 246 -6.62 2.95 -16.76
CA PHE A 246 -6.35 2.10 -17.92
C PHE A 246 -5.00 2.51 -18.51
N VAL A 247 -4.01 1.61 -18.41
CA VAL A 247 -2.63 1.90 -18.82
C VAL A 247 -2.06 0.87 -19.80
N SER A 248 -2.90 -0.03 -20.31
CA SER A 248 -2.46 -1.08 -21.23
C SER A 248 -2.02 -0.48 -22.57
N LYS A 249 -0.87 -0.95 -23.06
CA LYS A 249 -0.27 -0.46 -24.29
C LYS A 249 -0.91 -1.07 -25.52
N THR A 250 -1.47 -2.28 -25.40
CA THR A 250 -2.05 -3.03 -26.52
C THR A 250 -3.45 -3.53 -26.16
N VAL A 251 -4.35 -3.44 -27.13
CA VAL A 251 -5.67 -4.09 -27.08
C VAL A 251 -5.74 -5.05 -28.25
N ILE A 252 -6.04 -6.32 -27.98
CA ILE A 252 -6.26 -7.33 -29.03
C ILE A 252 -7.74 -7.70 -29.02
N ILE A 253 -8.39 -7.53 -30.17
CA ILE A 253 -9.81 -7.88 -30.36
C ILE A 253 -9.87 -9.10 -31.27
N THR A 254 -10.45 -10.20 -30.80
CA THR A 254 -10.70 -11.36 -31.68
C THR A 254 -12.18 -11.42 -32.00
N SER A 255 -12.53 -11.74 -33.23
CA SER A 255 -13.93 -11.79 -33.68
C SER A 255 -14.17 -12.83 -34.77
N ASN A 256 -15.34 -13.42 -34.75
CA ASN A 256 -15.86 -14.26 -35.82
C ASN A 256 -16.75 -13.43 -36.76
N LYS A 257 -16.93 -12.15 -36.53
CA LYS A 257 -17.73 -11.22 -37.35
C LYS A 257 -16.87 -10.05 -37.80
N UNK A 258 -17.03 -9.42 -38.73
CA UNK A 258 -16.40 -8.48 -39.13
C UNK A 258 -16.70 -7.41 -38.40
N PRO A 259 -15.95 -6.50 -38.42
CA PRO A 259 -16.17 -5.30 -37.60
C PRO A 259 -17.38 -4.45 -37.98
N GLU A 260 -17.70 -4.46 -39.24
CA GLU A 260 -18.88 -3.77 -39.81
C GLU A 260 -20.21 -4.28 -39.22
N GLU A 261 -20.15 -5.45 -38.59
CA GLU A 261 -21.32 -6.13 -37.99
C GLU A 261 -21.37 -5.97 -36.45
N TRP A 262 -20.36 -5.35 -35.84
CA TRP A 262 -20.28 -5.28 -34.39
C TRP A 262 -21.35 -4.36 -33.80
N TYR A 263 -21.69 -3.29 -34.50
CA TYR A 263 -22.65 -2.30 -34.05
C TYR A 263 -23.74 -2.04 -35.08
N ASP A 264 -24.94 -1.81 -34.59
CA ASP A 264 -26.11 -1.53 -35.40
C ASP A 264 -25.93 -0.23 -36.18
N LYS A 265 -25.93 -0.30 -37.49
CA LYS A 265 -25.74 0.85 -38.39
C LYS A 265 -26.92 1.86 -38.33
N GLU A 266 -28.08 1.41 -37.92
CA GLU A 266 -29.22 2.34 -37.71
C GLU A 266 -28.98 3.25 -36.51
N LYS A 267 -28.30 2.72 -35.46
CA LYS A 267 -27.97 3.47 -34.24
C LYS A 267 -26.68 4.23 -34.35
N ILE A 268 -25.70 3.68 -35.08
CA ILE A 268 -24.37 4.27 -35.26
C ILE A 268 -24.06 4.27 -36.76
N PRO A 269 -24.64 5.24 -37.50
CA PRO A 269 -24.46 5.28 -38.99
C PRO A 269 -23.02 5.49 -39.42
N ASP A 270 -22.27 6.31 -38.67
CA ASP A 270 -20.85 6.55 -38.95
C ASP A 270 -19.97 5.82 -37.94
N GLN A 271 -19.29 4.79 -38.37
CA GLN A 271 -18.37 4.00 -37.56
C GLN A 271 -16.89 4.32 -37.87
N SER A 272 -16.62 5.38 -38.62
CA SER A 272 -15.25 5.78 -39.02
C SER A 272 -14.35 6.01 -37.78
N ALA A 273 -14.93 6.54 -36.70
CA ALA A 273 -14.20 6.75 -35.45
C ALA A 273 -13.61 5.46 -34.86
N MET A 274 -14.28 4.33 -35.05
CA MET A 274 -13.76 3.01 -34.64
C MET A 274 -12.61 2.58 -35.55
N TRP A 275 -12.82 2.67 -36.85
CA TRP A 275 -11.85 2.22 -37.84
C TRP A 275 -10.50 2.92 -37.69
N ARG A 276 -10.48 4.24 -37.52
CA ARG A 276 -9.24 5.02 -37.38
C ARG A 276 -8.45 4.68 -36.12
N ARG A 277 -9.02 3.95 -35.19
CA ARG A 277 -8.35 3.55 -33.96
C ARG A 277 -7.62 2.21 -34.07
N PHE A 278 -7.94 1.42 -35.08
CA PHE A 278 -7.32 0.12 -35.34
C PHE A 278 -5.97 0.32 -36.01
N ASN A 279 -4.90 -0.20 -35.41
CA ASN A 279 -3.55 -0.10 -35.96
C ASN A 279 -3.22 -1.27 -36.89
N GLU A 280 -3.74 -2.45 -36.56
CA GLU A 280 -3.54 -3.66 -37.35
C GLU A 280 -4.86 -4.42 -37.46
N MET A 281 -5.14 -4.90 -38.66
CA MET A 281 -6.31 -5.75 -38.90
C MET A 281 -5.89 -6.95 -39.74
N TRP A 282 -6.23 -8.13 -39.25
CA TRP A 282 -5.83 -9.37 -39.87
C TRP A 282 -7.02 -10.30 -40.05
N TYR A 283 -7.11 -10.94 -41.20
CA TYR A 283 -8.03 -12.04 -41.46
C TYR A 283 -7.33 -13.35 -41.17
N CYS A 284 -7.96 -14.17 -40.32
CA CYS A 284 -7.42 -15.44 -39.83
C CYS A 284 -8.22 -16.60 -40.45
N GLU A 285 -7.60 -17.33 -41.38
CA GLU A 285 -8.14 -18.49 -42.05
C GLU A 285 -7.41 -19.75 -41.53
N ARG A 286 -8.16 -20.81 -41.27
CA ARG A 286 -7.60 -22.03 -40.72
C ARG A 286 -6.56 -22.67 -41.65
N GLY A 287 -5.34 -22.86 -41.18
CA GLY A 287 -4.24 -23.46 -41.93
C GLY A 287 -3.50 -22.51 -42.87
N TYR A 288 -3.83 -21.22 -42.82
CA TYR A 288 -3.19 -20.24 -43.69
C TYR A 288 -2.53 -19.12 -42.87
N PRO A 289 -1.51 -18.43 -43.46
CA PRO A 289 -0.92 -17.25 -42.79
C PRO A 289 -1.95 -16.12 -42.66
N LEU A 290 -1.70 -15.22 -41.74
CA LEU A 290 -2.52 -14.03 -41.56
C LEU A 290 -2.53 -13.18 -42.84
N LYS A 291 -3.71 -12.72 -43.22
CA LYS A 291 -3.91 -11.81 -44.36
C LYS A 291 -4.41 -10.47 -43.86
N GLN A 292 -3.98 -9.39 -44.44
CA GLN A 292 -4.49 -8.05 -44.09
C GLN A 292 -6.00 -7.96 -44.38
N TYR A 293 -6.73 -7.27 -43.51
CA TYR A 293 -8.20 -7.17 -43.61
C TYR A 293 -8.68 -5.75 -43.32
N PRO A 294 -9.57 -5.20 -44.16
CA PRO A 294 -9.72 -5.55 -45.59
C PRO A 294 -8.52 -5.01 -46.34
N PRO A 295 -8.30 -5.35 -47.62
CA PRO A 295 -7.14 -4.84 -48.34
C PRO A 295 -7.06 -3.31 -48.36
N GLU A 296 -8.21 -2.64 -48.39
CA GLU A 296 -8.35 -1.19 -48.51
C GLU A 296 -8.53 -0.43 -47.19
N TRP A 297 -8.49 -1.12 -46.02
CA TRP A 297 -8.81 -0.45 -44.75
C TRP A 297 -7.84 0.70 -44.39
N LYS A 298 -6.59 0.64 -44.87
CA LYS A 298 -5.58 1.69 -44.61
C LYS A 298 -5.86 3.01 -45.36
N GLU A 299 -6.74 3.00 -46.35
CA GLU A 299 -7.14 4.24 -47.05
C GLU A 299 -7.89 5.21 -46.14
N HIS A 300 -8.33 4.73 -44.94
CA HIS A 300 -9.02 5.54 -43.95
C HIS A 300 -8.08 6.11 -42.86
N GLU A 301 -6.75 5.80 -42.94
CA GLU A 301 -5.74 6.40 -42.08
C GLU A 301 -5.47 7.83 -42.55
N THR A 302 -6.29 8.78 -42.15
CA THR A 302 -5.94 10.20 -42.31
C THR A 302 -4.96 10.61 -41.24
N ASP A 303 -3.83 11.13 -41.67
CA ASP A 303 -2.79 11.69 -40.79
C ASP A 303 -3.35 12.78 -39.87
N TYR A 304 -3.30 12.56 -38.55
CA TYR A 304 -3.47 13.57 -37.54
C TYR A 304 -2.36 13.47 -36.51
#